data_75c56f1b7ed633f8a360d38d923afe8f
#
_entry.id   75c56f1b7ed633f8a360d38d923afe8f
#
_cell.length_a   1.000
_cell.length_b   1.000
_cell.length_c   1.000
_cell.angle_alpha   90.00
_cell.angle_beta   90.00
_cell.angle_gamma   90.00
#
_symmetry.space_group_name_H-M   'P 1'
#
loop_
_entity.id
_entity.type
_entity.pdbx_description
1 polymer ?
#
loop_
_entity_poly.entity_id
_entity_poly.type
_entity_poly.pdbx_seq_one_letter_code
_entity_poly.pdbx_strand_id
1 'polypeptide(L)'
;MVGQGRETQKDNDLFFTCGLIEYISRKTKNVRADVVNKLGKENISKIYDLADVYHCDNIDSVSDSFIEEAGIEIGHFDNVSECGYSVPSHWDIGKVYKRLIKMVAEDEEIEIVDALIEVYNSFISAKIDDYNSSVYYENPQYIFAVSYTHLRAHETGRNL
;
A
#
# COMPACT_ATOMS: atom_id res chain seq x y z
N MET A 1 28.93 4.05 0.61
CA MET A 1 28.25 5.30 0.92
C MET A 1 27.06 5.06 1.82
N VAL A 2 27.11 5.68 2.98
CA VAL A 2 26.11 5.44 4.04
C VAL A 2 24.70 5.87 3.60
N GLY A 3 24.59 6.97 2.84
CA GLY A 3 23.30 7.48 2.39
C GLY A 3 22.53 6.53 1.47
N GLN A 4 23.24 5.91 0.53
CA GLN A 4 22.64 4.96 -0.42
C GLN A 4 22.16 3.69 0.29
N GLY A 5 22.92 3.23 1.30
CA GLY A 5 22.52 2.07 2.09
C GLY A 5 21.21 2.31 2.84
N ARG A 6 21.03 3.50 3.40
CA ARG A 6 19.80 3.87 4.11
C ARG A 6 18.60 3.97 3.18
N GLU A 7 18.78 4.57 2.00
CA GLU A 7 17.70 4.68 1.02
C GLU A 7 17.24 3.32 0.55
N THR A 8 18.19 2.41 0.25
CA THR A 8 17.87 1.05 -0.15
C THR A 8 17.13 0.30 0.97
N GLN A 9 17.58 0.46 2.21
CA GLN A 9 16.95 -0.18 3.36
C GLN A 9 15.52 0.34 3.54
N LYS A 10 15.32 1.65 3.46
CA LYS A 10 13.99 2.26 3.59
C LYS A 10 13.06 1.86 2.45
N ASP A 11 13.60 1.72 1.22
CA ASP A 11 12.83 1.22 0.09
C ASP A 11 12.37 -0.22 0.34
N ASN A 12 13.25 -1.07 0.86
CA ASN A 12 12.92 -2.44 1.20
C ASN A 12 11.90 -2.50 2.34
N ASP A 13 12.01 -1.63 3.32
CA ASP A 13 11.07 -1.54 4.44
C ASP A 13 9.68 -1.14 3.96
N LEU A 14 9.60 -0.18 3.05
CA LEU A 14 8.33 0.24 2.46
C LEU A 14 7.74 -0.86 1.58
N PHE A 15 8.58 -1.52 0.77
CA PHE A 15 8.17 -2.64 -0.06
C PHE A 15 7.56 -3.75 0.81
N PHE A 16 8.23 -4.13 1.88
CA PHE A 16 7.73 -5.15 2.80
C PHE A 16 6.40 -4.71 3.41
N THR A 17 6.31 -3.46 3.86
CA THR A 17 5.08 -2.92 4.48
C THR A 17 3.89 -3.02 3.52
N CYS A 18 4.09 -2.60 2.27
CA CYS A 18 3.03 -2.67 1.26
C CYS A 18 2.67 -4.11 0.92
N GLY A 19 3.66 -4.99 0.81
CA GLY A 19 3.44 -6.42 0.57
C GLY A 19 2.64 -7.07 1.69
N LEU A 20 2.95 -6.71 2.94
CA LEU A 20 2.22 -7.23 4.10
C LEU A 20 0.78 -6.73 4.13
N ILE A 21 0.56 -5.46 3.83
CA ILE A 21 -0.79 -4.90 3.74
C ILE A 21 -1.62 -5.67 2.70
N GLU A 22 -1.03 -5.92 1.54
CA GLU A 22 -1.70 -6.70 0.49
C GLU A 22 -2.00 -8.13 0.95
N TYR A 23 -1.03 -8.75 1.61
CA TYR A 23 -1.16 -10.12 2.13
C TYR A 23 -2.30 -10.22 3.15
N ILE A 24 -2.34 -9.30 4.11
CA ILE A 24 -3.42 -9.22 5.10
C ILE A 24 -4.77 -9.00 4.42
N SER A 25 -4.80 -8.08 3.44
CA SER A 25 -6.04 -7.74 2.74
C SER A 25 -6.63 -8.92 1.98
N ARG A 26 -5.78 -9.70 1.30
CA ARG A 26 -6.23 -10.91 0.59
C ARG A 26 -6.73 -11.98 1.56
N LYS A 27 -5.99 -12.18 2.64
CA LYS A 27 -6.30 -13.19 3.65
C LYS A 27 -7.63 -12.90 4.36
N THR A 28 -7.91 -11.63 4.61
CA THR A 28 -9.13 -11.20 5.30
C THR A 28 -10.25 -10.76 4.34
N LYS A 29 -9.97 -10.72 3.04
CA LYS A 29 -10.94 -10.33 2.02
C LYS A 29 -11.51 -8.94 2.28
N ASN A 30 -10.63 -7.98 2.47
CA ASN A 30 -10.99 -6.58 2.74
C ASN A 30 -10.42 -5.64 1.70
N VAL A 31 -11.11 -4.54 1.49
CA VAL A 31 -10.60 -3.40 0.74
C VAL A 31 -9.32 -2.92 1.44
N ARG A 32 -8.28 -2.61 0.65
CA ARG A 32 -6.96 -2.27 1.22
C ARG A 32 -7.01 -1.03 2.10
N ALA A 33 -7.81 -0.04 1.73
CA ALA A 33 -8.01 1.14 2.57
C ALA A 33 -8.55 0.77 3.95
N ASP A 34 -9.47 -0.19 4.01
CA ASP A 34 -10.05 -0.64 5.28
C ASP A 34 -9.00 -1.27 6.18
N VAL A 35 -8.11 -2.09 5.60
CA VAL A 35 -7.00 -2.70 6.34
C VAL A 35 -6.05 -1.63 6.88
N VAL A 36 -5.67 -0.68 6.02
CA VAL A 36 -4.79 0.42 6.41
C VAL A 36 -5.39 1.23 7.56
N ASN A 37 -6.69 1.54 7.46
CA ASN A 37 -7.38 2.33 8.49
C ASN A 37 -7.55 1.56 9.79
N LYS A 38 -7.76 0.25 9.72
CA LYS A 38 -7.83 -0.59 10.93
C LYS A 38 -6.47 -0.74 11.61
N LEU A 39 -5.41 -0.93 10.83
CA LEU A 39 -4.06 -0.96 11.38
C LEU A 39 -3.72 0.37 12.06
N GLY A 40 -4.06 1.47 11.39
CA GLY A 40 -3.77 2.80 11.90
C GLY A 40 -2.30 3.19 11.76
N LYS A 41 -2.02 4.45 11.94
CA LYS A 41 -0.67 4.99 11.79
C LYS A 41 0.34 4.32 12.71
N GLU A 42 -0.07 3.99 13.93
CA GLU A 42 0.80 3.37 14.93
C GLU A 42 1.29 2.00 14.47
N ASN A 43 0.39 1.11 14.05
CA ASN A 43 0.78 -0.22 13.59
C ASN A 43 1.55 -0.16 12.27
N ILE A 44 1.16 0.73 11.36
CA ILE A 44 1.87 0.87 10.08
C ILE A 44 3.29 1.38 10.33
N SER A 45 3.46 2.36 11.22
CA SER A 45 4.79 2.85 11.60
C SER A 45 5.64 1.74 12.22
N LYS A 46 5.04 0.90 13.05
CA LYS A 46 5.72 -0.23 13.67
C LYS A 46 6.19 -1.24 12.62
N ILE A 47 5.33 -1.57 11.66
CA ILE A 47 5.68 -2.48 10.56
C ILE A 47 6.85 -1.90 9.76
N TYR A 48 6.75 -0.62 9.41
CA TYR A 48 7.77 0.06 8.62
C TYR A 48 9.11 0.16 9.36
N ASP A 49 9.08 0.53 10.62
CA ASP A 49 10.29 0.70 11.42
C ASP A 49 10.99 -0.62 11.74
N LEU A 50 10.22 -1.70 11.86
CA LEU A 50 10.73 -3.04 12.20
C LEU A 50 10.63 -4.02 11.04
N ALA A 51 10.53 -3.52 9.81
CA ALA A 51 10.35 -4.35 8.63
C ALA A 51 11.44 -5.39 8.46
N ASP A 52 12.69 -5.05 8.73
CA ASP A 52 13.81 -5.96 8.63
C ASP A 52 13.68 -7.14 9.61
N VAL A 53 13.10 -6.90 10.77
CA VAL A 53 12.83 -7.95 11.77
C VAL A 53 11.68 -8.85 11.30
N TYR A 54 10.57 -8.23 10.91
CA TYR A 54 9.39 -8.99 10.46
C TYR A 54 9.64 -9.77 9.17
N HIS A 55 10.50 -9.25 8.30
CA HIS A 55 10.84 -9.92 7.05
C HIS A 55 11.55 -11.27 7.29
N CYS A 56 12.22 -11.41 8.42
CA CYS A 56 12.90 -12.66 8.79
C CYS A 56 11.94 -13.70 9.36
N ASP A 57 10.73 -13.30 9.70
CA ASP A 57 9.71 -14.18 10.26
C ASP A 57 8.80 -14.75 9.18
N ASN A 58 7.99 -15.73 9.57
CA ASN A 58 6.96 -16.28 8.71
C ASN A 58 5.86 -15.25 8.49
N ILE A 59 5.56 -14.93 7.23
CA ILE A 59 4.59 -13.90 6.89
C ILE A 59 3.18 -14.22 7.40
N ASP A 60 2.80 -15.49 7.46
CA ASP A 60 1.50 -15.89 8.02
C ASP A 60 1.40 -15.53 9.49
N SER A 61 2.45 -15.82 10.25
CA SER A 61 2.49 -15.49 11.69
C SER A 61 2.47 -13.99 11.92
N VAL A 62 3.23 -13.25 11.13
CA VAL A 62 3.29 -11.78 11.24
C VAL A 62 1.92 -11.18 10.91
N SER A 63 1.32 -11.63 9.79
CA SER A 63 0.00 -11.13 9.38
C SER A 63 -1.06 -11.46 10.42
N ASP A 64 -1.08 -12.68 10.96
CA ASP A 64 -2.05 -13.08 11.97
C ASP A 64 -1.95 -12.22 13.23
N SER A 65 -0.72 -11.90 13.66
CA SER A 65 -0.50 -11.02 14.80
C SER A 65 -1.14 -9.66 14.62
N PHE A 66 -0.94 -9.06 13.45
CA PHE A 66 -1.51 -7.73 13.17
C PHE A 66 -3.02 -7.76 12.94
N ILE A 67 -3.52 -8.85 12.34
CA ILE A 67 -4.97 -9.03 12.18
C ILE A 67 -5.64 -9.06 13.56
N GLU A 68 -5.07 -9.82 14.48
CA GLU A 68 -5.61 -9.93 15.84
C GLU A 68 -5.49 -8.60 16.59
N GLU A 69 -4.32 -7.98 16.58
CA GLU A 69 -4.08 -6.73 17.30
C GLU A 69 -4.97 -5.60 16.81
N ALA A 70 -5.18 -5.50 15.51
CA ALA A 70 -5.99 -4.44 14.92
C ALA A 70 -7.49 -4.77 14.87
N GLY A 71 -7.88 -6.00 15.21
CA GLY A 71 -9.26 -6.41 15.18
C GLY A 71 -9.85 -6.45 13.77
N ILE A 72 -9.05 -6.91 12.81
CA ILE A 72 -9.48 -6.99 11.41
C ILE A 72 -10.37 -8.23 11.24
N GLU A 73 -11.61 -8.02 10.81
CA GLU A 73 -12.55 -9.09 10.57
C GLU A 73 -12.55 -9.52 9.10
N ILE A 74 -13.06 -10.72 8.83
CA ILE A 74 -13.19 -11.22 7.46
C ILE A 74 -14.27 -10.43 6.73
N GLY A 75 -13.92 -9.90 5.57
CA GLY A 75 -14.83 -9.13 4.72
C GLY A 75 -15.31 -9.91 3.51
N HIS A 76 -15.70 -9.18 2.47
CA HIS A 76 -16.30 -9.75 1.25
C HIS A 76 -15.63 -9.26 -0.03
N PHE A 77 -14.52 -8.56 0.06
CA PHE A 77 -13.79 -8.06 -1.10
C PHE A 77 -12.71 -9.07 -1.47
N ASP A 78 -12.96 -9.85 -2.53
CA ASP A 78 -12.05 -10.90 -2.99
C ASP A 78 -11.66 -10.66 -4.44
N ASN A 79 -10.77 -9.68 -4.65
CA ASN A 79 -10.30 -9.32 -5.99
C ASN A 79 -9.44 -10.41 -6.63
N VAL A 80 -8.88 -11.31 -5.84
CA VAL A 80 -8.08 -12.43 -6.34
C VAL A 80 -8.99 -13.42 -7.07
N SER A 81 -10.09 -13.83 -6.45
CA SER A 81 -10.99 -14.80 -7.08
C SER A 81 -11.78 -14.20 -8.25
N GLU A 82 -11.99 -12.88 -8.26
CA GLU A 82 -12.69 -12.18 -9.33
C GLU A 82 -11.80 -11.88 -10.54
N CYS A 83 -10.49 -12.05 -10.40
CA CYS A 83 -9.55 -11.75 -11.47
C CYS A 83 -9.69 -12.76 -12.62
N GLY A 84 -9.94 -12.25 -13.83
CA GLY A 84 -10.07 -13.07 -15.03
C GLY A 84 -8.75 -13.38 -15.74
N TYR A 85 -7.64 -12.93 -15.17
CA TYR A 85 -6.29 -13.07 -15.74
C TYR A 85 -5.36 -13.66 -14.69
N SER A 86 -4.05 -13.71 -15.00
CA SER A 86 -3.05 -14.11 -14.01
C SER A 86 -3.05 -13.13 -12.85
N VAL A 87 -3.21 -13.65 -11.63
CA VAL A 87 -3.27 -12.81 -10.43
C VAL A 87 -1.85 -12.30 -10.11
N PRO A 88 -1.67 -10.98 -9.97
CA PRO A 88 -0.37 -10.48 -9.51
C PRO A 88 -0.11 -10.92 -8.08
N SER A 89 1.16 -11.18 -7.74
CA SER A 89 1.51 -11.57 -6.37
C SER A 89 1.34 -10.39 -5.42
N HIS A 90 1.28 -10.68 -4.13
CA HIS A 90 1.22 -9.60 -3.13
C HIS A 90 2.47 -8.73 -3.19
N TRP A 91 3.61 -9.29 -3.60
CA TRP A 91 4.84 -8.51 -3.81
C TRP A 91 4.75 -7.62 -5.04
N ASP A 92 4.13 -8.10 -6.12
CA ASP A 92 3.93 -7.29 -7.33
C ASP A 92 3.11 -6.05 -7.01
N ILE A 93 2.03 -6.21 -6.27
CA ILE A 93 1.16 -5.10 -5.87
C ILE A 93 1.87 -4.20 -4.85
N GLY A 94 2.58 -4.80 -3.90
CA GLY A 94 3.39 -4.03 -2.94
C GLY A 94 4.38 -3.10 -3.62
N LYS A 95 4.98 -3.56 -4.72
CA LYS A 95 5.93 -2.75 -5.50
C LYS A 95 5.25 -1.55 -6.15
N VAL A 96 4.03 -1.74 -6.66
CA VAL A 96 3.24 -0.65 -7.25
C VAL A 96 2.98 0.43 -6.21
N TYR A 97 2.49 0.06 -5.04
CA TYR A 97 2.21 1.00 -3.96
C TYR A 97 3.49 1.67 -3.45
N LYS A 98 4.55 0.91 -3.27
CA LYS A 98 5.84 1.47 -2.83
C LYS A 98 6.27 2.62 -3.72
N ARG A 99 6.24 2.41 -5.04
CA ARG A 99 6.67 3.42 -6.01
C ARG A 99 5.79 4.67 -5.95
N LEU A 100 4.48 4.47 -5.89
CA LEU A 100 3.54 5.59 -5.84
C LEU A 100 3.68 6.37 -4.53
N ILE A 101 3.78 5.68 -3.41
CA ILE A 101 3.93 6.30 -2.09
C ILE A 101 5.19 7.16 -2.03
N LYS A 102 6.30 6.67 -2.56
CA LYS A 102 7.54 7.44 -2.61
C LYS A 102 7.38 8.72 -3.41
N MET A 103 6.72 8.65 -4.55
CA MET A 103 6.48 9.83 -5.38
C MET A 103 5.60 10.86 -4.68
N VAL A 104 4.55 10.41 -4.00
CA VAL A 104 3.64 11.28 -3.25
C VAL A 104 4.38 11.92 -2.08
N ALA A 105 5.17 11.15 -1.34
CA ALA A 105 5.93 11.65 -0.20
C ALA A 105 6.91 12.75 -0.61
N GLU A 106 7.61 12.55 -1.73
CA GLU A 106 8.54 13.55 -2.26
C GLU A 106 7.82 14.81 -2.75
N ASP A 107 6.73 14.63 -3.49
CA ASP A 107 5.98 15.74 -4.07
C ASP A 107 5.34 16.62 -3.00
N GLU A 108 4.75 15.99 -1.98
CA GLU A 108 4.05 16.71 -0.91
C GLU A 108 4.97 17.07 0.25
N GLU A 109 6.19 16.56 0.25
CA GLU A 109 7.17 16.76 1.33
C GLU A 109 6.61 16.30 2.69
N ILE A 110 6.05 15.10 2.72
CA ILE A 110 5.48 14.49 3.92
C ILE A 110 6.19 13.18 4.24
N GLU A 111 5.97 12.68 5.45
CA GLU A 111 6.54 11.42 5.90
C GLU A 111 5.97 10.24 5.11
N ILE A 112 6.77 9.19 4.96
CA ILE A 112 6.39 7.99 4.19
C ILE A 112 5.09 7.37 4.72
N VAL A 113 4.93 7.24 6.03
CA VAL A 113 3.73 6.62 6.60
C VAL A 113 2.48 7.46 6.32
N ASP A 114 2.60 8.78 6.38
CA ASP A 114 1.49 9.67 6.05
C ASP A 114 1.11 9.57 4.57
N ALA A 115 2.12 9.51 3.69
CA ALA A 115 1.89 9.30 2.27
C ALA A 115 1.23 7.95 1.98
N LEU A 116 1.66 6.90 2.69
CA LEU A 116 1.08 5.57 2.57
C LEU A 116 -0.41 5.61 2.89
N ILE A 117 -0.78 6.19 4.01
CA ILE A 117 -2.18 6.28 4.44
C ILE A 117 -2.99 7.06 3.39
N GLU A 118 -2.44 8.15 2.89
CA GLU A 118 -3.10 8.97 1.87
C GLU A 118 -3.33 8.20 0.57
N VAL A 119 -2.30 7.48 0.09
CA VAL A 119 -2.39 6.73 -1.16
C VAL A 119 -3.42 5.60 -1.06
N TYR A 120 -3.40 4.82 0.00
CA TYR A 120 -4.36 3.72 0.16
C TYR A 120 -5.79 4.22 0.32
N ASN A 121 -5.99 5.43 0.79
CA ASN A 121 -7.32 6.03 0.93
C ASN A 121 -7.74 6.87 -0.28
N SER A 122 -6.88 6.97 -1.32
CA SER A 122 -7.19 7.72 -2.52
C SER A 122 -7.96 6.86 -3.53
N PHE A 123 -8.57 7.52 -4.52
CA PHE A 123 -9.31 6.81 -5.58
C PHE A 123 -8.42 5.86 -6.38
N ILE A 124 -7.13 6.19 -6.52
CA ILE A 124 -6.21 5.38 -7.32
C ILE A 124 -6.03 3.99 -6.72
N SER A 125 -6.16 3.84 -5.41
CA SER A 125 -6.08 2.55 -4.73
C SER A 125 -7.12 1.58 -5.27
N ALA A 126 -8.37 2.02 -5.41
CA ALA A 126 -9.43 1.18 -5.97
C ALA A 126 -9.11 0.76 -7.39
N LYS A 127 -8.46 1.62 -8.17
CA LYS A 127 -8.05 1.32 -9.55
C LYS A 127 -6.92 0.29 -9.59
N ILE A 128 -5.92 0.43 -8.71
CA ILE A 128 -4.83 -0.54 -8.60
C ILE A 128 -5.38 -1.90 -8.17
N ASP A 129 -6.29 -1.91 -7.21
CA ASP A 129 -6.84 -3.14 -6.62
C ASP A 129 -7.83 -3.86 -7.54
N ASP A 130 -8.26 -3.23 -8.62
CA ASP A 130 -9.03 -3.90 -9.68
C ASP A 130 -8.05 -4.61 -10.62
N TYR A 131 -7.80 -5.88 -10.35
CA TYR A 131 -6.82 -6.67 -11.13
C TYR A 131 -7.29 -6.99 -12.55
N ASN A 132 -8.54 -6.71 -12.86
CA ASN A 132 -9.07 -6.83 -14.22
C ASN A 132 -8.78 -5.57 -15.06
N SER A 133 -8.34 -4.49 -14.40
CA SER A 133 -7.87 -3.29 -15.08
C SER A 133 -6.37 -3.37 -15.33
N SER A 134 -5.85 -2.50 -16.18
CA SER A 134 -4.43 -2.45 -16.48
C SER A 134 -3.62 -1.57 -15.52
N VAL A 135 -4.27 -0.91 -14.58
CA VAL A 135 -3.64 0.17 -13.81
C VAL A 135 -2.43 -0.31 -13.01
N TYR A 136 -2.52 -1.48 -12.38
CA TYR A 136 -1.43 -1.94 -11.51
C TYR A 136 -0.11 -2.21 -12.26
N TYR A 137 -0.16 -2.49 -13.57
CA TYR A 137 1.08 -2.70 -14.35
C TYR A 137 1.42 -1.55 -15.29
N GLU A 138 0.74 -0.42 -15.14
CA GLU A 138 1.10 0.79 -15.87
C GLU A 138 2.39 1.39 -15.33
N ASN A 139 3.00 2.27 -16.12
CA ASN A 139 4.21 2.99 -15.73
C ASN A 139 3.98 3.76 -14.43
N PRO A 140 4.89 3.69 -13.44
CA PRO A 140 4.70 4.39 -12.17
C PRO A 140 4.47 5.89 -12.30
N GLN A 141 5.14 6.55 -13.23
CA GLN A 141 4.95 7.97 -13.46
C GLN A 141 3.54 8.27 -13.99
N TYR A 142 2.99 7.38 -14.78
CA TYR A 142 1.62 7.52 -15.27
C TYR A 142 0.61 7.40 -14.13
N ILE A 143 0.79 6.40 -13.26
CA ILE A 143 -0.09 6.19 -12.11
C ILE A 143 -0.05 7.41 -11.18
N PHE A 144 1.15 7.93 -10.94
CA PHE A 144 1.33 9.14 -10.13
C PHE A 144 0.65 10.35 -10.76
N ALA A 145 0.84 10.54 -12.08
CA ALA A 145 0.25 11.68 -12.78
C ALA A 145 -1.28 11.66 -12.72
N VAL A 146 -1.89 10.49 -12.91
CA VAL A 146 -3.34 10.31 -12.83
C VAL A 146 -3.83 10.62 -11.41
N SER A 147 -3.15 10.07 -10.41
CA SER A 147 -3.47 10.26 -9.01
C SER A 147 -3.37 11.75 -8.61
N TYR A 148 -2.27 12.37 -8.98
CA TYR A 148 -1.99 13.78 -8.67
C TYR A 148 -2.99 14.72 -9.34
N THR A 149 -3.28 14.50 -10.62
CA THR A 149 -4.22 15.32 -11.38
C THR A 149 -5.62 15.25 -10.76
N HIS A 150 -6.05 14.06 -10.37
CA HIS A 150 -7.35 13.86 -9.75
C HIS A 150 -7.44 14.60 -8.40
N LEU A 151 -6.41 14.48 -7.57
CA LEU A 151 -6.37 15.16 -6.28
C LEU A 151 -6.43 16.67 -6.43
N ARG A 152 -5.67 17.22 -7.39
CA ARG A 152 -5.68 18.64 -7.71
C ARG A 152 -7.05 19.13 -8.15
N ALA A 153 -7.69 18.40 -9.04
CA ALA A 153 -9.02 18.73 -9.53
C ALA A 153 -10.04 18.74 -8.38
N HIS A 154 -9.93 17.77 -7.48
CA HIS A 154 -10.81 17.67 -6.33
C HIS A 154 -10.61 18.82 -5.35
N GLU A 155 -9.37 19.19 -5.07
CA GLU A 155 -9.04 20.33 -4.20
C GLU A 155 -9.55 21.63 -4.79
N THR A 156 -9.35 21.84 -6.09
CA THR A 156 -9.85 23.01 -6.79
C THR A 156 -11.36 23.11 -6.71
N GLY A 157 -12.05 21.99 -6.85
CA GLY A 157 -13.49 21.91 -6.70
C GLY A 157 -13.97 22.30 -5.31
N ARG A 158 -13.22 21.95 -4.28
CA ARG A 158 -13.53 22.32 -2.89
C ARG A 158 -13.39 23.81 -2.62
N ASN A 159 -12.49 24.44 -3.31
CA ASN A 159 -12.19 25.87 -3.12
C ASN A 159 -13.13 26.79 -3.89
N LEU A 160 -13.95 26.22 -4.71
CA LEU A 160 -14.96 26.96 -5.45
C LEU A 160 -16.26 27.03 -4.66
#